data_5d2f3f276edef54d40c46a1e874ae0fb
#
_entry.id   5d2f3f276edef54d40c46a1e874ae0fb
#
_cell.length_a   1.000
_cell.length_b   1.000
_cell.length_c   1.000
_cell.angle_alpha   90.00
_cell.angle_beta   90.00
_cell.angle_gamma   90.00
#
_symmetry.space_group_name_H-M   'P 1'
#
loop_
_entity.id
_entity.type
_entity.pdbx_description
1 polymer ?
#
loop_
_entity_poly.entity_id
_entity_poly.type
_entity_poly.pdbx_seq_one_letter_code
_entity_poly.pdbx_strand_id
1 'polypeptide(L)'
;MAVALAAMTGCKDNPYKDERHAMDDQMRQERKFMDQAIKDHSPDVQRVDLIDSTVVYTHIYDGIIDIKAYTFSGNACVEVERVYTFPNQMMALRHYRNAIERAELYDNIQLFNNQVKYNLKQQQYELETKGLTKEQLKAKFENQIHKAKEDMKHHHKK
;
A
#
# COMPACT_ATOMS: atom_id res chain seq x y z
N MET A 1 -8.94 22.84 12.20
CA MET A 1 -7.62 23.47 12.33
C MET A 1 -7.37 24.10 13.66
N ALA A 2 -8.35 24.74 14.26
CA ALA A 2 -8.26 25.27 15.61
C ALA A 2 -7.94 24.21 16.66
N VAL A 3 -8.34 22.96 16.41
CA VAL A 3 -8.12 21.85 17.32
C VAL A 3 -6.64 21.54 17.51
N ALA A 4 -5.85 21.62 16.45
CA ALA A 4 -4.42 21.36 16.53
C ALA A 4 -3.69 22.46 17.32
N LEU A 5 -4.16 23.69 17.21
CA LEU A 5 -3.61 24.81 17.94
C LEU A 5 -3.98 24.76 19.42
N ALA A 6 -5.19 24.33 19.74
CA ALA A 6 -5.63 24.16 21.11
C ALA A 6 -4.79 23.13 21.85
N ALA A 7 -4.38 22.07 21.18
CA ALA A 7 -3.51 21.05 21.75
C ALA A 7 -2.12 21.60 22.07
N MET A 8 -1.68 22.63 21.36
CA MET A 8 -0.39 23.26 21.60
C MET A 8 -0.41 24.26 22.74
N THR A 9 -1.55 24.86 23.04
CA THR A 9 -1.66 25.87 24.07
C THR A 9 -1.83 25.31 25.48
N GLY A 10 -2.21 24.04 25.61
CA GLY A 10 -2.35 23.37 26.89
C GLY A 10 -1.06 22.82 27.49
N CYS A 11 0.06 23.30 27.07
CA CYS A 11 1.34 22.65 27.17
C CYS A 11 2.07 22.73 28.49
N LYS A 12 1.43 22.60 29.61
CA LYS A 12 2.19 22.40 30.85
C LYS A 12 2.70 20.96 30.96
N ASP A 13 1.97 20.02 30.39
CA ASP A 13 2.41 18.63 30.24
C ASP A 13 2.74 18.39 28.78
N ASN A 14 3.76 17.64 28.51
CA ASN A 14 4.17 17.35 27.16
C ASN A 14 3.07 16.52 26.46
N PRO A 15 2.18 17.13 25.64
CA PRO A 15 1.07 16.39 25.03
C PRO A 15 1.55 15.32 24.06
N TYR A 16 2.77 15.46 23.56
CA TYR A 16 3.38 14.45 22.69
C TYR A 16 3.72 13.16 23.42
N LYS A 17 3.92 13.22 24.72
CA LYS A 17 4.23 12.05 25.53
C LYS A 17 3.02 11.13 25.65
N ASP A 18 1.84 11.70 25.90
CA ASP A 18 0.60 10.93 26.02
C ASP A 18 0.13 10.38 24.67
N GLU A 19 0.26 11.19 23.62
CA GLU A 19 -0.02 10.72 22.27
C GLU A 19 0.90 9.58 21.87
N ARG A 20 2.17 9.69 22.20
CA ARG A 20 3.16 8.65 21.91
C ARG A 20 2.83 7.35 22.64
N HIS A 21 2.43 7.41 23.90
CA HIS A 21 2.01 6.23 24.65
C HIS A 21 0.74 5.62 24.11
N ALA A 22 -0.25 6.43 23.75
CA ALA A 22 -1.48 5.96 23.13
C ALA A 22 -1.20 5.28 21.79
N MET A 23 -0.29 5.85 20.98
CA MET A 23 0.13 5.27 19.71
C MET A 23 0.90 3.96 19.90
N ASP A 24 1.78 3.88 20.90
CA ASP A 24 2.51 2.65 21.20
C ASP A 24 1.58 1.53 21.66
N ASP A 25 0.58 1.86 22.48
CA ASP A 25 -0.42 0.89 22.94
C ASP A 25 -1.31 0.41 21.79
N GLN A 26 -1.70 1.33 20.92
CA GLN A 26 -2.47 1.01 19.72
C GLN A 26 -1.66 0.11 18.79
N MET A 27 -0.39 0.41 18.59
CA MET A 27 0.50 -0.43 17.78
C MET A 27 0.64 -1.84 18.35
N ARG A 28 0.73 -1.98 19.67
CA ARG A 28 0.80 -3.28 20.30
C ARG A 28 -0.47 -4.09 20.09
N GLN A 29 -1.62 -3.44 20.26
CA GLN A 29 -2.91 -4.10 20.07
C GLN A 29 -3.10 -4.54 18.62
N GLU A 30 -2.74 -3.68 17.68
CA GLU A 30 -2.84 -3.99 16.26
C GLU A 30 -1.86 -5.06 15.83
N ARG A 31 -0.64 -5.06 16.41
CA ARG A 31 0.32 -6.12 16.16
C ARG A 31 -0.21 -7.47 16.66
N LYS A 32 -0.83 -7.50 17.82
CA LYS A 32 -1.48 -8.71 18.35
C LYS A 32 -2.60 -9.16 17.44
N PHE A 33 -3.40 -8.22 16.96
CA PHE A 33 -4.50 -8.52 16.03
C PHE A 33 -3.97 -9.08 14.72
N MET A 34 -2.90 -8.49 14.19
CA MET A 34 -2.25 -8.96 12.97
C MET A 34 -1.60 -10.32 13.16
N ASP A 35 -0.91 -10.53 14.27
CA ASP A 35 -0.32 -11.83 14.59
C ASP A 35 -1.40 -12.90 14.72
N GLN A 36 -2.55 -12.56 15.28
CA GLN A 36 -3.68 -13.47 15.38
C GLN A 36 -4.27 -13.76 14.00
N ALA A 37 -4.41 -12.74 13.15
CA ALA A 37 -4.90 -12.90 11.78
C ALA A 37 -3.96 -13.78 10.95
N ILE A 38 -2.64 -13.62 11.16
CA ILE A 38 -1.62 -14.47 10.51
C ILE A 38 -1.78 -15.91 11.00
N LYS A 39 -1.95 -16.12 12.30
CA LYS A 39 -2.18 -17.44 12.86
C LYS A 39 -3.47 -18.09 12.38
N ASP A 40 -4.50 -17.28 12.17
CA ASP A 40 -5.80 -17.76 11.68
C ASP A 40 -5.79 -17.98 10.16
N HIS A 41 -4.63 -17.91 9.52
CA HIS A 41 -4.45 -18.15 8.09
C HIS A 41 -5.26 -17.24 7.19
N SER A 42 -5.22 -15.92 7.46
CA SER A 42 -5.73 -14.95 6.49
C SER A 42 -4.92 -15.09 5.21
N PRO A 43 -5.47 -15.66 4.13
CA PRO A 43 -4.68 -15.89 2.94
C PRO A 43 -4.32 -14.58 2.27
N ASP A 44 -3.12 -14.51 1.72
CA ASP A 44 -2.77 -13.46 0.78
C ASP A 44 -3.79 -13.51 -0.36
N VAL A 45 -4.41 -12.39 -0.61
CA VAL A 45 -5.32 -12.23 -1.73
C VAL A 45 -4.64 -11.38 -2.78
N GLN A 46 -4.51 -11.92 -3.97
CA GLN A 46 -3.98 -11.20 -5.12
C GLN A 46 -4.99 -11.29 -6.25
N ARG A 47 -5.25 -10.17 -6.87
CA ARG A 47 -6.23 -10.08 -7.95
C ARG A 47 -5.81 -9.01 -8.94
N VAL A 48 -6.08 -9.21 -10.20
CA VAL A 48 -5.93 -8.21 -11.24
C VAL A 48 -7.22 -8.08 -12.03
N ASP A 49 -7.63 -6.85 -12.27
CA ASP A 49 -8.83 -6.53 -13.03
C ASP A 49 -8.48 -5.52 -14.12
N LEU A 50 -9.15 -5.64 -15.26
CA LEU A 50 -9.10 -4.63 -16.31
C LEU A 50 -10.44 -3.90 -16.30
N ILE A 51 -10.41 -2.62 -15.91
CA ILE A 51 -11.59 -1.77 -15.80
C ILE A 51 -11.38 -0.61 -16.77
N ASP A 52 -12.14 -0.63 -17.86
CA ASP A 52 -11.97 0.33 -18.97
C ASP A 52 -10.53 0.31 -19.50
N SER A 53 -9.78 1.38 -19.27
CA SER A 53 -8.38 1.49 -19.71
C SER A 53 -7.39 1.36 -18.56
N THR A 54 -7.82 0.84 -17.43
CA THR A 54 -6.99 0.75 -16.23
C THR A 54 -6.83 -0.70 -15.80
N VAL A 55 -5.57 -1.13 -15.64
CA VAL A 55 -5.24 -2.42 -15.04
C VAL A 55 -5.05 -2.19 -13.54
N VAL A 56 -5.89 -2.81 -12.73
CA VAL A 56 -5.88 -2.67 -11.27
C VAL A 56 -5.36 -3.96 -10.65
N TYR A 57 -4.20 -3.88 -10.02
CA TYR A 57 -3.62 -4.99 -9.28
C TYR A 57 -3.85 -4.75 -7.79
N THR A 58 -4.52 -5.68 -7.14
CA THR A 58 -4.82 -5.62 -5.71
C THR A 58 -4.10 -6.73 -4.99
N HIS A 59 -3.36 -6.38 -3.95
CA HIS A 59 -2.69 -7.34 -3.09
C HIS A 59 -3.08 -7.04 -1.63
N ILE A 60 -3.69 -8.02 -0.98
CA ILE A 60 -4.06 -7.92 0.44
C ILE A 60 -3.19 -8.92 1.20
N TYR A 61 -2.42 -8.40 2.16
CA TYR A 61 -1.49 -9.21 2.95
C TYR A 61 -1.26 -8.53 4.30
N ASP A 62 -1.20 -9.30 5.35
CA ASP A 62 -0.90 -8.80 6.72
C ASP A 62 -1.77 -7.61 7.15
N GLY A 63 -3.03 -7.58 6.71
CA GLY A 63 -3.95 -6.48 7.00
C GLY A 63 -3.70 -5.23 6.16
N ILE A 64 -2.76 -5.26 5.23
CA ILE A 64 -2.44 -4.15 4.31
C ILE A 64 -3.16 -4.39 3.00
N ILE A 65 -3.78 -3.34 2.47
CA ILE A 65 -4.36 -3.36 1.13
C ILE A 65 -3.46 -2.52 0.24
N ASP A 66 -2.82 -3.16 -0.74
CA ASP A 66 -1.92 -2.53 -1.70
C ASP A 66 -2.56 -2.58 -3.08
N ILE A 67 -2.83 -1.42 -3.65
CA ILE A 67 -3.46 -1.29 -4.97
C ILE A 67 -2.53 -0.52 -5.90
N LYS A 68 -2.28 -1.09 -7.08
CA LYS A 68 -1.60 -0.41 -8.18
C LYS A 68 -2.57 -0.28 -9.34
N ALA A 69 -2.79 0.94 -9.81
CA ALA A 69 -3.66 1.22 -10.94
C ALA A 69 -2.84 1.77 -12.10
N TYR A 70 -2.78 1.00 -13.17
CA TYR A 70 -2.04 1.35 -14.39
C TYR A 70 -3.04 1.83 -15.43
N THR A 71 -3.03 3.12 -15.73
CA THR A 71 -3.94 3.73 -16.69
C THR A 71 -3.26 3.81 -18.07
N PHE A 72 -3.96 3.32 -19.08
CA PHE A 72 -3.48 3.30 -20.46
C PHE A 72 -4.23 4.31 -21.32
N SER A 73 -3.50 4.92 -22.25
CA SER A 73 -4.06 5.65 -23.36
C SER A 73 -3.62 4.91 -24.62
N GLY A 74 -4.57 4.23 -25.27
CA GLY A 74 -4.22 3.29 -26.34
C GLY A 74 -3.37 2.15 -25.80
N ASN A 75 -2.18 1.97 -26.39
CA ASN A 75 -1.25 0.90 -26.00
C ASN A 75 -0.14 1.38 -25.07
N ALA A 76 -0.22 2.62 -24.58
CA ALA A 76 0.81 3.18 -23.71
C ALA A 76 0.27 3.44 -22.31
N CYS A 77 1.00 2.99 -21.30
CA CYS A 77 0.72 3.36 -19.91
C CYS A 77 1.09 4.83 -19.70
N VAL A 78 0.15 5.62 -19.21
CA VAL A 78 0.35 7.06 -19.03
C VAL A 78 0.34 7.49 -17.56
N GLU A 79 -0.10 6.64 -16.67
CA GLU A 79 -0.15 6.92 -15.23
C GLU A 79 -0.15 5.64 -14.44
N VAL A 80 0.57 5.63 -13.32
CA VAL A 80 0.47 4.56 -12.34
C VAL A 80 0.27 5.19 -10.96
N GLU A 81 -0.86 4.89 -10.36
CA GLU A 81 -1.19 5.31 -9.01
C GLU A 81 -1.04 4.12 -8.06
N ARG A 82 -0.48 4.37 -6.91
CA ARG A 82 -0.33 3.36 -5.88
C ARG A 82 -1.01 3.84 -4.61
N VAL A 83 -1.86 2.98 -4.04
CA VAL A 83 -2.60 3.28 -2.82
C VAL A 83 -2.37 2.15 -1.83
N TYR A 84 -1.88 2.50 -0.65
CA TYR A 84 -1.75 1.57 0.47
C TYR A 84 -2.72 1.96 1.56
N THR A 85 -3.49 0.98 2.04
CA THR A 85 -4.29 1.14 3.25
C THR A 85 -3.71 0.24 4.34
N PHE A 86 -3.32 0.84 5.45
CA PHE A 86 -2.67 0.15 6.56
C PHE A 86 -3.66 -0.11 7.69
N PRO A 87 -3.40 -1.11 8.54
CA PRO A 87 -4.24 -1.36 9.72
C PRO A 87 -4.27 -0.19 10.69
N ASN A 88 -3.24 0.66 10.70
CA ASN A 88 -3.15 1.78 11.63
C ASN A 88 -2.38 2.96 11.02
N GLN A 89 -2.54 4.13 11.66
CA GLN A 89 -1.95 5.37 11.22
C GLN A 89 -0.41 5.37 11.33
N MET A 90 0.14 4.69 12.30
CA MET A 90 1.59 4.64 12.50
C MET A 90 2.31 3.91 11.37
N MET A 91 1.74 2.82 10.90
CA MET A 91 2.29 2.10 9.74
C MET A 91 2.20 2.97 8.49
N ALA A 92 1.09 3.66 8.31
CA ALA A 92 0.90 4.58 7.20
C ALA A 92 1.93 5.73 7.24
N LEU A 93 2.12 6.33 8.40
CA LEU A 93 3.10 7.40 8.57
C LEU A 93 4.52 6.94 8.26
N ARG A 94 4.87 5.75 8.70
CA ARG A 94 6.19 5.17 8.42
C ARG A 94 6.38 4.96 6.92
N HIS A 95 5.40 4.41 6.26
CA HIS A 95 5.44 4.21 4.81
C HIS A 95 5.50 5.54 4.05
N TYR A 96 4.74 6.53 4.51
CA TYR A 96 4.74 7.88 3.95
C TYR A 96 6.12 8.51 4.04
N ARG A 97 6.78 8.42 5.19
CA ARG A 97 8.13 8.95 5.38
C ARG A 97 9.14 8.27 4.46
N ASN A 98 9.04 6.95 4.33
CA ASN A 98 9.89 6.21 3.41
C ASN A 98 9.68 6.64 1.96
N ALA A 99 8.44 6.91 1.57
CA ALA A 99 8.12 7.40 0.23
C ALA A 99 8.70 8.80 -0.01
N ILE A 100 8.60 9.68 0.99
CA ILE A 100 9.18 11.04 0.91
C ILE A 100 10.70 10.98 0.74
N GLU A 101 11.38 10.07 1.43
CA GLU A 101 12.82 9.87 1.27
C GLU A 101 13.20 9.40 -0.12
N ARG A 102 12.26 8.83 -0.85
CA ARG A 102 12.43 8.36 -2.23
C ARG A 102 11.63 9.20 -3.22
N ALA A 103 11.60 10.50 -3.00
CA ALA A 103 10.84 11.44 -3.82
C ALA A 103 11.31 11.46 -5.29
N GLU A 104 12.51 10.95 -5.57
CA GLU A 104 12.98 10.78 -6.95
C GLU A 104 12.23 9.70 -7.73
N LEU A 105 11.51 8.82 -7.03
CA LEU A 105 10.76 7.72 -7.66
C LEU A 105 9.25 8.01 -7.75
N TYR A 106 8.75 8.93 -6.92
CA TYR A 106 7.32 9.12 -6.73
C TYR A 106 6.91 10.59 -6.82
N ASP A 107 5.70 10.82 -7.33
CA ASP A 107 5.04 12.13 -7.36
C ASP A 107 3.77 12.10 -6.53
N ASN A 108 3.33 13.28 -6.10
CA ASN A 108 2.04 13.47 -5.41
C ASN A 108 1.87 12.58 -4.18
N ILE A 109 2.91 12.49 -3.37
CA ILE A 109 2.89 11.65 -2.17
C ILE A 109 1.97 12.28 -1.12
N GLN A 110 0.93 11.55 -0.72
CA GLN A 110 -0.10 12.02 0.20
C GLN A 110 -0.32 11.00 1.31
N LEU A 111 -0.53 11.52 2.52
CA LEU A 111 -0.92 10.73 3.68
C LEU A 111 -2.29 11.23 4.16
N PHE A 112 -3.23 10.31 4.28
CA PHE A 112 -4.55 10.62 4.82
C PHE A 112 -4.97 9.48 5.76
N ASN A 113 -5.00 9.76 7.06
CA ASN A 113 -5.29 8.76 8.10
C ASN A 113 -4.36 7.54 7.99
N ASN A 114 -4.90 6.38 7.67
CA ASN A 114 -4.17 5.14 7.52
C ASN A 114 -3.87 4.79 6.05
N GLN A 115 -3.99 5.76 5.16
CA GLN A 115 -3.80 5.55 3.73
C GLN A 115 -2.67 6.41 3.19
N VAL A 116 -1.82 5.82 2.35
CA VAL A 116 -0.75 6.50 1.62
C VAL A 116 -0.99 6.32 0.14
N LYS A 117 -0.93 7.41 -0.59
CA LYS A 117 -1.19 7.44 -2.02
C LYS A 117 -0.08 8.21 -2.72
N TYR A 118 0.38 7.71 -3.85
CA TYR A 118 1.35 8.41 -4.70
C TYR A 118 1.31 7.88 -6.12
N ASN A 119 1.94 8.63 -7.02
CA ASN A 119 2.12 8.23 -8.40
C ASN A 119 3.56 7.80 -8.62
N LEU A 120 3.76 6.78 -9.42
CA LEU A 120 5.09 6.42 -9.90
C LEU A 120 5.53 7.43 -10.96
N LYS A 121 6.80 7.80 -10.96
CA LYS A 121 7.34 8.64 -12.03
C LYS A 121 7.41 7.84 -13.33
N GLN A 122 7.32 8.55 -14.44
CA GLN A 122 7.27 7.96 -15.77
C GLN A 122 8.41 6.97 -16.00
N GLN A 123 9.61 7.30 -15.57
CA GLN A 123 10.77 6.43 -15.72
C GLN A 123 10.56 5.06 -15.03
N GLN A 124 9.85 5.05 -13.90
CA GLN A 124 9.62 3.82 -13.16
C GLN A 124 8.58 2.95 -13.83
N TYR A 125 7.43 3.51 -14.19
CA TYR A 125 6.37 2.66 -14.76
C TYR A 125 6.65 2.28 -16.22
N GLU A 126 7.43 3.06 -16.96
CA GLU A 126 7.84 2.68 -18.31
C GLU A 126 8.67 1.40 -18.30
N LEU A 127 9.55 1.24 -17.31
CA LEU A 127 10.33 0.00 -17.18
C LEU A 127 9.43 -1.23 -16.94
N GLU A 128 8.38 -1.07 -16.14
CA GLU A 128 7.45 -2.16 -15.85
C GLU A 128 6.53 -2.49 -17.03
N THR A 129 6.13 -1.49 -17.80
CA THR A 129 5.09 -1.63 -18.82
C THR A 129 5.61 -1.59 -20.25
N LYS A 130 6.91 -1.50 -20.44
CA LYS A 130 7.52 -1.34 -21.75
C LYS A 130 7.11 -2.46 -22.72
N GLY A 131 6.52 -2.05 -23.84
CA GLY A 131 6.10 -2.97 -24.88
C GLY A 131 4.88 -3.80 -24.55
N LEU A 132 4.20 -3.54 -23.44
CA LEU A 132 3.02 -4.28 -23.02
C LEU A 132 1.75 -3.47 -23.28
N THR A 133 0.76 -4.12 -23.87
CA THR A 133 -0.62 -3.58 -23.89
C THR A 133 -1.25 -3.79 -22.50
N LYS A 134 -2.40 -3.14 -22.27
CA LYS A 134 -3.13 -3.32 -21.01
C LYS A 134 -3.54 -4.78 -20.81
N GLU A 135 -3.94 -5.47 -21.87
CA GLU A 135 -4.31 -6.88 -21.83
C GLU A 135 -3.10 -7.76 -21.50
N GLN A 136 -1.94 -7.44 -22.07
CA GLN A 136 -0.70 -8.17 -21.81
C GLN A 136 -0.22 -7.93 -20.37
N LEU A 137 -0.34 -6.72 -19.87
CA LEU A 137 0.02 -6.41 -18.49
C LEU A 137 -0.88 -7.17 -17.52
N LYS A 138 -2.18 -7.21 -17.80
CA LYS A 138 -3.12 -8.00 -16.99
C LYS A 138 -2.73 -9.48 -16.99
N ALA A 139 -2.44 -10.04 -18.16
CA ALA A 139 -2.02 -11.43 -18.29
C ALA A 139 -0.71 -11.71 -17.53
N LYS A 140 0.23 -10.77 -17.57
CA LYS A 140 1.48 -10.89 -16.83
C LYS A 140 1.23 -11.00 -15.33
N PHE A 141 0.37 -10.15 -14.76
CA PHE A 141 0.00 -10.22 -13.36
C PHE A 141 -0.77 -11.50 -13.01
N GLU A 142 -1.67 -11.93 -13.88
CA GLU A 142 -2.40 -13.20 -13.68
C GLU A 142 -1.43 -14.37 -13.60
N ASN A 143 -0.43 -14.42 -14.47
CA ASN A 143 0.59 -15.45 -14.47
C ASN A 143 1.44 -15.41 -13.19
N GLN A 144 1.81 -14.22 -12.72
CA GLN A 144 2.55 -14.07 -11.47
C GLN A 144 1.73 -14.55 -10.27
N ILE A 145 0.44 -14.24 -10.24
CA ILE A 145 -0.47 -14.69 -9.18
C ILE A 145 -0.59 -16.20 -9.19
N HIS A 146 -0.78 -16.78 -10.37
CA HIS A 146 -0.90 -18.24 -10.54
C HIS A 146 0.37 -18.94 -10.08
N LYS A 147 1.53 -18.44 -10.49
CA LYS A 147 2.82 -19.00 -10.12
C LYS A 147 3.06 -18.94 -8.61
N ALA A 148 2.71 -17.83 -7.97
CA ALA A 148 2.83 -17.69 -6.52
C ALA A 148 1.96 -18.70 -5.79
N LYS A 149 0.74 -18.96 -6.27
CA LYS A 149 -0.16 -19.97 -5.71
C LYS A 149 0.39 -21.38 -5.87
N GLU A 150 0.97 -21.68 -7.01
CA GLU A 150 1.60 -22.99 -7.26
C GLU A 150 2.80 -23.20 -6.33
N ASP A 151 3.65 -22.20 -6.19
CA ASP A 151 4.80 -22.27 -5.28
C ASP A 151 4.35 -22.51 -3.83
N MET A 152 3.27 -21.88 -3.38
CA MET A 152 2.72 -22.11 -2.05
C MET A 152 2.20 -23.54 -1.88
N LYS A 153 1.57 -24.13 -2.89
CA LYS A 153 1.11 -25.51 -2.85
C LYS A 153 2.28 -26.49 -2.69
N HIS A 154 3.41 -26.23 -3.35
CA HIS A 154 4.59 -27.06 -3.23
C HIS A 154 5.22 -26.97 -1.84
N HIS A 155 5.17 -25.83 -1.19
CA HIS A 155 5.66 -25.69 0.18
C HIS A 155 4.81 -26.41 1.21
N HIS A 156 3.51 -26.53 0.99
CA HIS A 156 2.60 -27.23 1.91
C HIS A 156 2.64 -28.76 1.76
N LYS A 157 3.19 -29.28 0.69
CA LYS A 157 3.30 -30.74 0.46
C LYS A 157 4.54 -31.36 1.08
N LYS A 158 5.36 -30.57 1.71
CA LYS A 158 6.50 -31.04 2.49
C LYS A 158 6.16 -31.01 3.97
#